data_c7800c5b729d6f149907d84fdc5901da
#
_entry.id   c7800c5b729d6f149907d84fdc5901da
#
_cell.length_a   1.000
_cell.length_b   1.000
_cell.length_c   1.000
_cell.angle_alpha   90.00
_cell.angle_beta   90.00
_cell.angle_gamma   90.00
#
_symmetry.space_group_name_H-M   'P 1'
#
loop_
_entity.id
_entity.type
_entity.pdbx_description
1 polymer ?
#
loop_
_entity_poly.entity_id
_entity_poly.type
_entity_poly.pdbx_seq_one_letter_code
_entity_poly.pdbx_strand_id
1 'polypeptide(L)'
;LSLILFAAYAGTALADITPTAPGPGDTFAAGSDCTIKWTADVSGQWTNVTIYLMSGSNDNMTRVTTVASGVDGTDSSLSPYTWTCPEVDPYSAIYFYQLTNGANSPESAWTTRFAITSASGDSQPPAHTTQPAGDAVPWGEGHLASGGTVSAQEVGSDDASSSD
;
A
#
# COMPACT_ATOMS: atom_id res chain seq x y z
N LEU A 1 -18.69 -21.83 -51.56
CA LEU A 1 -18.76 -22.04 -50.10
C LEU A 1 -17.52 -21.34 -49.47
N SER A 2 -17.75 -20.14 -48.90
CA SER A 2 -16.68 -19.34 -48.31
C SER A 2 -16.56 -19.66 -46.82
N LEU A 3 -15.44 -20.21 -46.40
CA LEU A 3 -15.15 -20.55 -45.00
C LEU A 3 -14.56 -19.29 -44.35
N ILE A 4 -15.34 -18.67 -43.49
CA ILE A 4 -14.88 -17.54 -42.68
C ILE A 4 -14.19 -18.13 -41.43
N LEU A 5 -12.86 -18.01 -41.39
CA LEU A 5 -12.06 -18.38 -40.23
C LEU A 5 -12.17 -17.26 -39.19
N PHE A 6 -12.92 -17.48 -38.11
CA PHE A 6 -12.86 -16.62 -36.93
C PHE A 6 -11.60 -16.93 -36.16
N ALA A 7 -10.63 -16.06 -36.25
CA ALA A 7 -9.49 -16.06 -35.32
C ALA A 7 -9.98 -15.57 -33.96
N ALA A 8 -10.15 -16.47 -33.01
CA ALA A 8 -10.36 -16.10 -31.62
C ALA A 8 -9.05 -15.53 -31.07
N TYR A 9 -8.97 -14.25 -30.90
CA TYR A 9 -7.92 -13.63 -30.08
C TYR A 9 -8.20 -13.98 -28.64
N ALA A 10 -7.54 -15.00 -28.13
CA ALA A 10 -7.41 -15.20 -26.70
C ALA A 10 -6.47 -14.08 -26.19
N GLY A 11 -7.05 -12.99 -25.71
CA GLY A 11 -6.31 -12.01 -24.95
C GLY A 11 -5.75 -12.70 -23.73
N THR A 12 -4.44 -12.91 -23.69
CA THR A 12 -3.77 -13.30 -22.46
C THR A 12 -3.89 -12.13 -21.51
N ALA A 13 -4.79 -12.25 -20.51
CA ALA A 13 -4.75 -11.36 -19.36
C ALA A 13 -3.36 -11.53 -18.74
N LEU A 14 -2.55 -10.48 -18.75
CA LEU A 14 -1.30 -10.44 -18.00
C LEU A 14 -1.68 -10.60 -16.53
N ALA A 15 -1.23 -11.69 -15.90
CA ALA A 15 -1.48 -11.92 -14.48
C ALA A 15 -0.51 -11.03 -13.69
N ASP A 16 -0.99 -9.87 -13.30
CA ASP A 16 -0.27 -8.95 -12.42
C ASP A 16 -0.28 -9.47 -10.98
N ILE A 17 0.61 -8.95 -10.16
CA ILE A 17 0.54 -9.13 -8.73
C ILE A 17 -0.82 -8.65 -8.22
N THR A 18 -1.45 -9.44 -7.35
CA THR A 18 -2.80 -9.13 -6.84
C THR A 18 -2.78 -9.01 -5.33
N PRO A 19 -2.84 -7.80 -4.76
CA PRO A 19 -3.01 -7.62 -3.33
C PRO A 19 -4.34 -8.21 -2.85
N THR A 20 -4.31 -8.97 -1.76
CA THR A 20 -5.47 -9.67 -1.20
C THR A 20 -5.82 -9.24 0.21
N ALA A 21 -4.90 -8.67 0.94
CA ALA A 21 -5.10 -8.11 2.28
C ALA A 21 -4.04 -7.03 2.58
N PRO A 22 -4.35 -6.07 3.46
CA PRO A 22 -5.56 -5.94 4.26
C PRO A 22 -6.76 -5.42 3.46
N GLY A 23 -7.93 -5.43 4.10
CA GLY A 23 -9.17 -4.94 3.52
C GLY A 23 -10.09 -4.29 4.55
N PRO A 24 -11.33 -3.97 4.16
CA PRO A 24 -12.30 -3.34 5.04
C PRO A 24 -12.53 -4.18 6.29
N GLY A 25 -12.46 -3.55 7.45
CA GLY A 25 -12.61 -4.21 8.75
C GLY A 25 -11.30 -4.71 9.35
N ASP A 26 -10.22 -4.80 8.59
CA ASP A 26 -8.91 -5.12 9.13
C ASP A 26 -8.36 -3.94 9.93
N THR A 27 -7.78 -4.23 11.08
CA THR A 27 -7.27 -3.24 12.02
C THR A 27 -5.93 -3.68 12.57
N PHE A 28 -4.96 -2.78 12.58
CA PHE A 28 -3.64 -3.00 13.14
C PHE A 28 -3.28 -1.87 14.09
N ALA A 29 -2.75 -2.22 15.27
CA ALA A 29 -2.29 -1.22 16.22
C ALA A 29 -0.89 -0.73 15.88
N ALA A 30 -0.65 0.55 16.03
CA ALA A 30 0.70 1.13 15.90
C ALA A 30 1.68 0.42 16.83
N GLY A 31 2.87 0.11 16.34
CA GLY A 31 3.89 -0.64 17.05
C GLY A 31 3.74 -2.16 16.99
N SER A 32 2.58 -2.67 16.53
CA SER A 32 2.37 -4.11 16.30
C SER A 32 2.73 -4.51 14.87
N ASP A 33 2.53 -5.78 14.54
CA ASP A 33 2.76 -6.27 13.18
C ASP A 33 1.64 -5.85 12.24
N CYS A 34 2.00 -5.14 11.18
CA CYS A 34 1.17 -4.92 10.00
C CYS A 34 1.48 -6.00 8.97
N THR A 35 0.45 -6.66 8.44
CA THR A 35 0.61 -7.77 7.49
C THR A 35 -0.04 -7.43 6.16
N ILE A 36 0.69 -7.67 5.09
CA ILE A 36 0.28 -7.45 3.71
C ILE A 36 0.29 -8.79 2.99
N LYS A 37 -0.77 -9.09 2.25
CA LYS A 37 -0.86 -10.32 1.48
C LYS A 37 -1.13 -10.02 0.02
N TRP A 38 -0.57 -10.81 -0.85
CA TRP A 38 -0.81 -10.75 -2.29
C TRP A 38 -0.68 -12.13 -2.92
N THR A 39 -1.31 -12.30 -4.07
CA THR A 39 -1.05 -13.41 -4.96
C THR A 39 0.13 -13.05 -5.85
N ALA A 40 1.13 -13.92 -5.91
CA ALA A 40 2.34 -13.66 -6.68
C ALA A 40 2.03 -13.51 -8.17
N ASP A 41 2.80 -12.65 -8.83
CA ASP A 41 2.76 -12.51 -10.28
C ASP A 41 3.32 -13.75 -10.95
N VAL A 42 2.52 -14.40 -11.80
CA VAL A 42 2.93 -15.58 -12.58
C VAL A 42 3.52 -15.23 -13.94
N SER A 43 3.45 -13.96 -14.35
CA SER A 43 4.02 -13.51 -15.62
C SER A 43 5.55 -13.37 -15.59
N GLY A 44 6.14 -13.28 -14.39
CA GLY A 44 7.56 -13.08 -14.19
C GLY A 44 8.05 -11.63 -14.40
N GLN A 45 7.15 -10.66 -14.49
CA GLN A 45 7.49 -9.25 -14.75
C GLN A 45 7.68 -8.43 -13.49
N TRP A 46 6.99 -8.78 -12.40
CA TRP A 46 7.01 -8.04 -11.14
C TRP A 46 8.13 -8.50 -10.21
N THR A 47 9.38 -8.41 -10.67
CA THR A 47 10.54 -8.91 -9.93
C THR A 47 11.15 -7.92 -8.94
N ASN A 48 10.73 -6.66 -8.98
CA ASN A 48 11.31 -5.59 -8.16
C ASN A 48 10.20 -4.67 -7.65
N VAL A 49 9.37 -5.19 -6.74
CA VAL A 49 8.21 -4.47 -6.20
C VAL A 49 8.62 -3.50 -5.11
N THR A 50 8.06 -2.30 -5.17
CA THR A 50 8.08 -1.34 -4.05
C THR A 50 6.69 -1.25 -3.44
N ILE A 51 6.62 -1.27 -2.12
CA ILE A 51 5.38 -1.20 -1.35
C ILE A 51 5.35 0.14 -0.60
N TYR A 52 4.26 0.89 -0.80
CA TYR A 52 4.02 2.14 -0.11
C TYR A 52 2.79 2.06 0.77
N LEU A 53 2.86 2.67 1.95
CA LEU A 53 1.67 3.00 2.72
C LEU A 53 1.11 4.31 2.20
N MET A 54 -0.19 4.31 1.91
CA MET A 54 -0.89 5.41 1.25
C MET A 54 -2.10 5.86 2.06
N SER A 55 -2.55 7.06 1.79
CA SER A 55 -3.82 7.62 2.23
C SER A 55 -4.40 8.50 1.12
N GLY A 56 -5.51 9.20 1.39
CA GLY A 56 -6.16 10.08 0.42
C GLY A 56 -7.30 9.41 -0.37
N SER A 57 -7.87 10.16 -1.28
CA SER A 57 -8.93 9.65 -2.17
C SER A 57 -8.37 8.78 -3.29
N ASN A 58 -9.24 8.08 -4.00
CA ASN A 58 -8.85 7.31 -5.18
C ASN A 58 -8.26 8.18 -6.29
N ASP A 59 -8.70 9.43 -6.37
CA ASP A 59 -8.26 10.37 -7.40
C ASP A 59 -7.03 11.19 -7.00
N ASN A 60 -6.74 11.26 -5.70
CA ASN A 60 -5.62 12.03 -5.15
C ASN A 60 -5.01 11.27 -3.97
N MET A 61 -4.19 10.29 -4.29
CA MET A 61 -3.51 9.46 -3.30
C MET A 61 -2.26 10.17 -2.78
N THR A 62 -2.03 10.07 -1.49
CA THR A 62 -0.86 10.63 -0.80
C THR A 62 -0.02 9.51 -0.22
N ARG A 63 1.27 9.53 -0.49
CA ARG A 63 2.22 8.60 0.12
C ARG A 63 2.46 8.99 1.57
N VAL A 64 2.27 8.03 2.47
CA VAL A 64 2.58 8.17 3.89
C VAL A 64 4.05 7.80 4.15
N THR A 65 4.45 6.63 3.70
CA THR A 65 5.83 6.16 3.81
C THR A 65 6.10 5.00 2.86
N THR A 66 7.38 4.72 2.61
CA THR A 66 7.80 3.50 1.92
C THR A 66 7.92 2.37 2.92
N VAL A 67 7.25 1.26 2.64
CA VAL A 67 7.27 0.07 3.50
C VAL A 67 8.46 -0.82 3.16
N ALA A 68 8.63 -1.13 1.90
CA ALA A 68 9.68 -2.01 1.39
C ALA A 68 9.97 -1.72 -0.08
N SER A 69 11.15 -2.06 -0.52
CA SER A 69 11.57 -2.00 -1.92
C SER A 69 12.38 -3.25 -2.28
N GLY A 70 12.50 -3.54 -3.55
CA GLY A 70 13.27 -4.71 -4.02
C GLY A 70 12.62 -6.05 -3.70
N VAL A 71 11.29 -6.08 -3.51
CA VAL A 71 10.54 -7.30 -3.21
C VAL A 71 10.27 -8.06 -4.50
N ASP A 72 10.61 -9.34 -4.55
CA ASP A 72 10.29 -10.17 -5.69
C ASP A 72 8.80 -10.58 -5.65
N GLY A 73 7.98 -9.90 -6.45
CA GLY A 73 6.54 -10.16 -6.53
C GLY A 73 6.19 -11.48 -7.20
N THR A 74 7.14 -12.19 -7.78
CA THR A 74 6.95 -13.52 -8.37
C THR A 74 7.18 -14.64 -7.35
N ASP A 75 7.76 -14.33 -6.21
CA ASP A 75 8.04 -15.29 -5.13
C ASP A 75 6.87 -15.34 -4.14
N SER A 76 6.06 -16.39 -4.23
CA SER A 76 4.91 -16.57 -3.35
C SER A 76 5.26 -16.75 -1.88
N SER A 77 6.51 -17.11 -1.55
CA SER A 77 6.94 -17.27 -0.17
C SER A 77 7.10 -15.95 0.59
N LEU A 78 7.19 -14.82 -0.12
CA LEU A 78 7.30 -13.49 0.46
C LEU A 78 5.97 -12.90 0.93
N SER A 79 4.85 -13.52 0.58
CA SER A 79 3.53 -13.18 1.09
C SER A 79 3.06 -14.26 2.10
N PRO A 80 2.63 -13.91 3.30
CA PRO A 80 2.43 -12.56 3.85
C PRO A 80 3.74 -11.83 4.17
N TYR A 81 3.74 -10.53 3.93
CA TYR A 81 4.84 -9.65 4.32
C TYR A 81 4.44 -8.91 5.61
N THR A 82 5.31 -8.91 6.60
CA THR A 82 5.06 -8.28 7.90
C THR A 82 6.09 -7.18 8.17
N TRP A 83 5.60 -6.05 8.64
CA TRP A 83 6.42 -4.93 9.08
C TRP A 83 5.79 -4.28 10.30
N THR A 84 6.54 -3.48 11.03
CA THR A 84 6.02 -2.78 12.21
C THR A 84 5.11 -1.65 11.78
N CYS A 85 3.86 -1.66 12.25
CA CYS A 85 2.91 -0.57 11.99
C CYS A 85 3.44 0.74 12.54
N PRO A 86 3.48 1.80 11.73
CA PRO A 86 3.99 3.09 12.15
C PRO A 86 2.98 3.84 13.03
N GLU A 87 3.49 4.80 13.78
CA GLU A 87 2.66 5.83 14.37
C GLU A 87 2.20 6.78 13.28
N VAL A 88 0.91 6.99 13.17
CA VAL A 88 0.28 7.83 12.14
C VAL A 88 -0.66 8.86 12.75
N ASP A 89 -0.98 9.87 11.99
CA ASP A 89 -1.96 10.89 12.34
C ASP A 89 -2.86 11.17 11.11
N PRO A 90 -4.18 10.96 11.22
CA PRO A 90 -4.91 10.37 12.35
C PRO A 90 -4.82 8.84 12.39
N TYR A 91 -5.14 8.24 13.52
CA TYR A 91 -5.49 6.82 13.59
C TYR A 91 -6.90 6.66 13.03
N SER A 92 -7.03 5.97 11.92
CA SER A 92 -8.31 5.84 11.23
C SER A 92 -8.28 4.74 10.17
N ALA A 93 -9.43 4.38 9.65
CA ALA A 93 -9.59 3.41 8.55
C ALA A 93 -9.46 4.07 7.18
N ILE A 94 -8.34 4.75 6.95
CA ILE A 94 -8.07 5.53 5.74
C ILE A 94 -6.83 5.10 4.98
N TYR A 95 -6.12 4.10 5.47
CA TYR A 95 -4.84 3.66 4.93
C TYR A 95 -5.02 2.50 3.95
N PHE A 96 -4.13 2.43 2.99
CA PHE A 96 -4.05 1.33 2.04
C PHE A 96 -2.61 1.17 1.55
N TYR A 97 -2.32 0.05 0.89
CA TYR A 97 -1.02 -0.17 0.29
C TYR A 97 -1.10 -0.05 -1.23
N GLN A 98 -0.06 0.53 -1.80
CA GLN A 98 0.21 0.52 -3.22
C GLN A 98 1.48 -0.30 -3.46
N LEU A 99 1.38 -1.27 -4.35
CA LEU A 99 2.49 -2.07 -4.83
C LEU A 99 2.81 -1.61 -6.25
N THR A 100 4.04 -1.19 -6.49
CA THR A 100 4.48 -0.74 -7.83
C THR A 100 5.53 -1.68 -8.39
N ASN A 101 5.53 -1.83 -9.71
CA ASN A 101 6.56 -2.61 -10.40
C ASN A 101 7.83 -1.77 -10.56
N GLY A 102 8.53 -1.56 -9.45
CA GLY A 102 9.66 -0.65 -9.33
C GLY A 102 9.29 0.70 -8.74
N ALA A 103 10.27 1.40 -8.21
CA ALA A 103 10.07 2.74 -7.64
C ALA A 103 9.61 3.71 -8.74
N ASN A 104 8.57 4.47 -8.44
CA ASN A 104 8.00 5.47 -9.36
C ASN A 104 7.45 4.92 -10.69
N SER A 105 7.22 3.62 -10.78
CA SER A 105 6.56 3.02 -11.93
C SER A 105 5.07 3.37 -11.94
N PRO A 106 4.46 3.59 -13.12
CA PRO A 106 3.00 3.75 -13.24
C PRO A 106 2.25 2.42 -13.07
N GLU A 107 2.93 1.27 -13.21
CA GLU A 107 2.33 -0.04 -13.00
C GLU A 107 2.10 -0.26 -11.51
N SER A 108 0.84 -0.29 -11.11
CA SER A 108 0.46 -0.34 -9.70
C SER A 108 -0.70 -1.29 -9.45
N ALA A 109 -0.69 -1.89 -8.27
CA ALA A 109 -1.80 -2.62 -7.71
C ALA A 109 -2.03 -2.13 -6.28
N TRP A 110 -3.27 -2.14 -5.82
CA TRP A 110 -3.64 -1.56 -4.52
C TRP A 110 -4.41 -2.55 -3.67
N THR A 111 -4.24 -2.43 -2.35
CA THR A 111 -5.20 -2.99 -1.41
C THR A 111 -6.40 -2.06 -1.28
N THR A 112 -7.47 -2.56 -0.69
CA THR A 112 -8.54 -1.69 -0.17
C THR A 112 -8.10 -1.08 1.17
N ARG A 113 -8.96 -0.21 1.74
CA ARG A 113 -8.61 0.53 2.95
C ARG A 113 -8.78 -0.31 4.20
N PHE A 114 -7.90 -0.06 5.16
CA PHE A 114 -7.86 -0.68 6.47
C PHE A 114 -7.55 0.37 7.54
N ALA A 115 -7.67 0.00 8.79
CA ALA A 115 -7.43 0.90 9.92
C ALA A 115 -6.06 0.69 10.54
N ILE A 116 -5.39 1.79 10.85
CA ILE A 116 -4.30 1.83 11.83
C ILE A 116 -4.83 2.54 13.06
N THR A 117 -4.69 1.90 14.20
CA THR A 117 -5.11 2.44 15.51
C THR A 117 -3.90 2.85 16.33
N SER A 118 -4.15 3.56 17.43
CA SER A 118 -3.12 3.72 18.47
C SER A 118 -2.74 2.36 19.07
N ALA A 119 -1.65 2.33 19.83
CA ALA A 119 -1.22 1.12 20.53
C ALA A 119 -2.29 0.58 21.49
N SER A 120 -3.18 1.44 21.97
CA SER A 120 -4.32 1.08 22.85
C SER A 120 -5.60 0.75 22.08
N GLY A 121 -5.60 0.85 20.75
CA GLY A 121 -6.75 0.50 19.92
C GLY A 121 -7.68 1.67 19.59
N ASP A 122 -7.33 2.89 19.92
CA ASP A 122 -8.14 4.06 19.62
C ASP A 122 -8.01 4.47 18.15
N SER A 123 -9.13 4.90 17.55
CA SER A 123 -9.17 5.45 16.20
C SER A 123 -10.30 6.44 16.04
N GLN A 124 -10.19 7.28 15.02
CA GLN A 124 -11.20 8.26 14.62
C GLN A 124 -11.95 7.75 13.38
N PRO A 125 -13.22 8.16 13.21
CA PRO A 125 -13.91 7.92 11.94
C PRO A 125 -13.15 8.55 10.77
N PRO A 126 -13.22 7.96 9.57
CA PRO A 126 -12.68 8.60 8.36
C PRO A 126 -13.27 9.99 8.15
N ALA A 127 -12.45 10.93 7.70
CA ALA A 127 -12.88 12.31 7.48
C ALA A 127 -13.97 12.44 6.41
N HIS A 128 -13.93 11.52 5.42
CA HIS A 128 -14.89 11.47 4.32
C HIS A 128 -15.49 10.09 4.21
N THR A 129 -16.80 10.00 4.01
CA THR A 129 -17.52 8.72 3.91
C THR A 129 -17.70 8.24 2.46
N THR A 130 -17.50 9.15 1.51
CA THR A 130 -17.65 8.85 0.07
C THR A 130 -16.48 9.42 -0.72
N GLN A 131 -16.14 8.74 -1.80
CA GLN A 131 -15.14 9.23 -2.76
C GLN A 131 -15.69 10.44 -3.54
N PRO A 132 -14.80 11.29 -4.10
CA PRO A 132 -15.24 12.41 -4.93
C PRO A 132 -16.14 11.99 -6.11
N ALA A 133 -15.94 10.79 -6.66
CA ALA A 133 -16.78 10.23 -7.72
C ALA A 133 -18.12 9.66 -7.23
N GLY A 134 -18.37 9.61 -5.92
CA GLY A 134 -19.63 9.19 -5.32
C GLY A 134 -19.66 7.79 -4.72
N ASP A 135 -18.62 6.97 -4.91
CA ASP A 135 -18.54 5.64 -4.33
C ASP A 135 -18.48 5.70 -2.79
N ALA A 136 -19.18 4.81 -2.13
CA ALA A 136 -19.24 4.74 -0.66
C ALA A 136 -17.97 4.06 -0.09
N VAL A 137 -16.81 4.59 -0.41
CA VAL A 137 -15.51 4.15 0.10
C VAL A 137 -14.92 5.24 0.98
N PRO A 138 -14.90 5.06 2.31
CA PRO A 138 -14.36 6.05 3.24
C PRO A 138 -12.88 6.33 2.95
N TRP A 139 -12.48 7.58 3.17
CA TRP A 139 -11.11 8.01 2.99
C TRP A 139 -10.77 9.22 3.86
N GLY A 140 -9.52 9.52 3.94
CA GLY A 140 -8.97 10.69 4.59
C GLY A 140 -7.50 10.83 4.28
N GLU A 141 -6.91 11.93 4.69
CA GLU A 141 -5.49 12.18 4.54
C GLU A 141 -4.77 11.87 5.84
N GLY A 142 -3.71 11.08 5.75
CA GLY A 142 -2.88 10.72 6.87
C GLY A 142 -1.41 10.90 6.56
N HIS A 143 -0.62 10.99 7.61
CA HIS A 143 0.83 11.13 7.54
C HIS A 143 1.47 10.44 8.75
N LEU A 144 2.77 10.24 8.72
CA LEU A 144 3.49 9.77 9.90
C LEU A 144 3.32 10.78 11.03
N ALA A 145 3.10 10.29 12.24
CA ALA A 145 2.98 11.15 13.40
C ALA A 145 4.26 11.96 13.59
N SER A 146 4.11 13.17 14.11
CA SER A 146 5.22 14.04 14.44
C SER A 146 6.20 13.34 15.39
N GLY A 147 7.47 13.17 14.97
CA GLY A 147 8.45 12.36 15.69
C GLY A 147 8.36 10.86 15.41
N GLY A 148 7.45 10.44 14.50
CA GLY A 148 7.45 9.08 13.93
C GLY A 148 8.80 8.85 13.26
N THR A 149 9.45 7.75 13.63
CA THR A 149 10.69 7.35 13.01
C THR A 149 10.46 7.16 11.52
N VAL A 150 11.05 8.02 10.72
CA VAL A 150 11.38 7.69 9.36
C VAL A 150 12.05 6.33 9.38
N SER A 151 11.68 5.48 8.44
CA SER A 151 12.31 4.18 8.32
C SER A 151 13.83 4.32 8.49
N ALA A 152 14.46 3.33 9.10
CA ALA A 152 15.89 3.29 9.44
C ALA A 152 16.86 3.53 8.27
N GLN A 153 16.40 3.87 7.10
CA GLN A 153 17.18 4.17 5.91
C GLN A 153 17.40 5.67 5.66
N GLU A 154 16.68 6.52 6.36
CA GLU A 154 17.07 7.92 6.43
C GLU A 154 17.88 8.13 7.70
N VAL A 155 19.12 7.75 7.63
CA VAL A 155 20.11 8.32 8.50
C VAL A 155 20.24 9.76 8.02
N GLY A 156 19.39 10.61 8.56
CA GLY A 156 19.57 12.02 8.41
C GLY A 156 20.99 12.32 8.83
N SER A 157 21.73 12.97 7.98
CA SER A 157 22.99 13.56 8.38
C SER A 157 22.72 14.32 9.66
N ASP A 158 23.26 13.80 10.74
CA ASP A 158 23.34 14.53 11.99
C ASP A 158 24.10 15.79 11.72
N ASP A 159 23.39 16.83 11.51
CA ASP A 159 23.95 18.14 11.65
C ASP A 159 24.06 18.37 13.16
N ALA A 160 25.12 17.86 13.72
CA ALA A 160 25.56 18.24 15.02
C ALA A 160 26.12 19.65 14.91
N SER A 161 25.26 20.62 14.91
CA SER A 161 25.63 21.99 15.12
C SER A 161 26.04 22.13 16.58
N SER A 162 27.30 21.98 16.82
CA SER A 162 27.92 22.51 18.04
C SER A 162 27.96 24.01 17.91
N SER A 163 27.11 24.69 18.60
CA SER A 163 27.29 26.10 18.89
C SER A 163 27.99 26.23 20.24
N ASP A 164 29.03 27.01 20.25
CA ASP A 164 29.65 27.55 21.44
C ASP A 164 28.70 28.22 22.42
#